data_d9f940d374b7c61b1590ac3dadad58c7
#
_entry.id   d9f940d374b7c61b1590ac3dadad58c7
#
_cell.length_a   1.000
_cell.length_b   1.000
_cell.length_c   1.000
_cell.angle_alpha   90.00
_cell.angle_beta   90.00
_cell.angle_gamma   90.00
#
_symmetry.space_group_name_H-M   'P 1'
#
loop_
_entity.id
_entity.type
_entity.pdbx_description
1 polymer ?
#
loop_
_entity_poly.entity_id
_entity_poly.type
_entity_poly.pdbx_seq_one_letter_code
_entity_poly.pdbx_strand_id
1 'polypeptide(L)'
;MFLKTLSFATLASLFSLMFIGGYVSASGVGLTCPKWPLCPAGFVPMNEFIIEYFHRSVAATTALLVLATMAFTLKSKIAPKGMKMASIIASGAAMGQITLGAVVIIERLHAVLVTVHLGLGLVLFAMMLLVVSYSYGLSSNKKREARKSSLQESSTKS
;
A
#
# COMPACT_ATOMS: atom_id res chain seq x y z
N MET A 1 16.37 -9.67 -0.20
CA MET A 1 16.26 -8.45 0.62
C MET A 1 15.32 -7.41 -0.01
N PHE A 2 15.38 -7.16 -1.31
CA PHE A 2 14.59 -6.14 -2.02
C PHE A 2 13.07 -6.23 -1.77
N LEU A 3 12.44 -7.41 -1.98
CA LEU A 3 11.00 -7.58 -1.81
C LEU A 3 10.52 -7.29 -0.37
N LYS A 4 11.34 -7.65 0.62
CA LYS A 4 11.08 -7.35 2.04
C LYS A 4 11.03 -5.83 2.30
N THR A 5 12.03 -5.10 1.79
CA THR A 5 12.11 -3.63 1.96
C THR A 5 10.98 -2.94 1.19
N LEU A 6 10.71 -3.38 -0.05
CA LEU A 6 9.63 -2.84 -0.87
C LEU A 6 8.26 -3.03 -0.21
N SER A 7 7.94 -4.26 0.23
CA SER A 7 6.65 -4.53 0.87
C SER A 7 6.47 -3.76 2.18
N PHE A 8 7.53 -3.60 2.97
CA PHE A 8 7.50 -2.79 4.18
C PHE A 8 7.29 -1.30 3.87
N ALA A 9 8.03 -0.75 2.91
CA ALA A 9 7.85 0.65 2.48
C ALA A 9 6.44 0.91 1.95
N THR A 10 5.88 -0.06 1.18
CA THR A 10 4.49 0.01 0.71
C THR A 10 3.50 0.04 1.87
N LEU A 11 3.68 -0.83 2.87
CA LEU A 11 2.81 -0.86 4.05
C LEU A 11 2.89 0.43 4.86
N ALA A 12 4.10 0.97 5.06
CA ALA A 12 4.31 2.23 5.76
C ALA A 12 3.68 3.42 5.01
N SER A 13 3.83 3.48 3.69
CA SER A 13 3.19 4.48 2.84
C SER A 13 1.66 4.40 2.92
N LEU A 14 1.11 3.17 2.88
CA LEU A 14 -0.32 2.94 3.00
C LEU A 14 -0.86 3.35 4.37
N PHE A 15 -0.14 3.05 5.46
CA PHE A 15 -0.50 3.49 6.80
C PHE A 15 -0.56 5.02 6.89
N SER A 16 0.48 5.70 6.37
CA SER A 16 0.52 7.17 6.33
C SER A 16 -0.64 7.75 5.50
N LEU A 17 -0.95 7.12 4.37
CA LEU A 17 -2.07 7.51 3.51
C LEU A 17 -3.41 7.39 4.23
N MET A 18 -3.65 6.31 4.98
CA MET A 18 -4.87 6.13 5.77
C MET A 18 -5.02 7.21 6.83
N PHE A 19 -3.92 7.57 7.50
CA PHE A 19 -3.91 8.63 8.50
C PHE A 19 -4.23 10.00 7.89
N ILE A 20 -3.57 10.34 6.77
CA ILE A 20 -3.84 11.59 6.04
C ILE A 20 -5.29 11.62 5.53
N GLY A 21 -5.80 10.51 4.98
CA GLY A 21 -7.17 10.39 4.49
C GLY A 21 -8.22 10.58 5.59
N GLY A 22 -7.97 10.01 6.78
CA GLY A 22 -8.79 10.25 7.97
C GLY A 22 -8.83 11.73 8.35
N TYR A 23 -7.67 12.40 8.35
CA TYR A 23 -7.60 13.83 8.62
C TYR A 23 -8.34 14.65 7.56
N VAL A 24 -8.16 14.38 6.27
CA VAL A 24 -8.88 15.05 5.16
C VAL A 24 -10.38 14.94 5.32
N SER A 25 -10.87 13.75 5.68
CA SER A 25 -12.30 13.51 5.90
C SER A 25 -12.84 14.22 7.14
N ALA A 26 -12.11 14.19 8.26
CA ALA A 26 -12.55 14.74 9.53
C ALA A 26 -12.46 16.28 9.59
N SER A 27 -11.50 16.88 8.89
CA SER A 27 -11.29 18.34 8.89
C SER A 27 -12.19 19.10 7.90
N GLY A 28 -12.94 18.38 7.04
CA GLY A 28 -13.80 19.00 6.02
C GLY A 28 -13.05 19.58 4.81
N VAL A 29 -11.71 19.45 4.75
CA VAL A 29 -10.91 19.96 3.62
C VAL A 29 -10.96 19.04 2.39
N GLY A 30 -11.67 17.93 2.44
CA GLY A 30 -11.76 16.96 1.34
C GLY A 30 -12.57 17.40 0.13
N LEU A 31 -13.13 18.62 0.14
CA LEU A 31 -13.85 19.22 -0.99
C LEU A 31 -13.19 20.50 -1.50
N THR A 32 -11.96 20.79 -1.07
CA THR A 32 -11.25 21.99 -1.52
C THR A 32 -10.85 21.90 -2.99
N CYS A 33 -10.62 20.67 -3.50
CA CYS A 33 -10.36 20.40 -4.92
C CYS A 33 -11.59 19.76 -5.60
N PRO A 34 -12.52 20.53 -6.17
CA PRO A 34 -13.77 20.00 -6.73
C PRO A 34 -13.58 19.23 -8.04
N LYS A 35 -12.40 19.28 -8.66
CA LYS A 35 -12.09 18.55 -9.90
C LYS A 35 -11.19 17.34 -9.62
N TRP A 36 -11.42 16.27 -10.35
CA TRP A 36 -10.60 15.06 -10.29
C TRP A 36 -10.05 14.76 -11.70
N PRO A 37 -8.80 14.32 -11.87
CA PRO A 37 -7.81 13.97 -10.85
C PRO A 37 -6.99 15.16 -10.31
N LEU A 38 -6.97 16.31 -10.98
CA LEU A 38 -6.15 17.49 -10.64
C LEU A 38 -6.99 18.61 -10.04
N CYS A 39 -6.38 19.39 -9.14
CA CYS A 39 -6.97 20.63 -8.64
C CYS A 39 -7.00 21.74 -9.71
N PRO A 40 -7.90 22.73 -9.62
CA PRO A 40 -8.01 23.82 -10.61
C PRO A 40 -6.71 24.61 -10.83
N ALA A 41 -5.81 24.66 -9.84
CA ALA A 41 -4.51 25.33 -9.93
C ALA A 41 -3.43 24.54 -10.69
N GLY A 42 -3.73 23.38 -11.26
CA GLY A 42 -2.77 22.54 -11.98
C GLY A 42 -1.81 21.78 -11.06
N PHE A 43 -0.51 21.74 -11.43
CA PHE A 43 0.50 20.98 -10.70
C PHE A 43 1.07 21.70 -9.47
N VAL A 44 0.80 22.99 -9.29
CA VAL A 44 1.25 23.75 -8.12
C VAL A 44 0.02 24.05 -7.24
N PRO A 45 -0.09 23.42 -6.07
CA PRO A 45 -1.24 23.64 -5.19
C PRO A 45 -1.18 25.05 -4.58
N MET A 46 -2.31 25.77 -4.60
CA MET A 46 -2.51 26.93 -3.74
C MET A 46 -2.67 26.45 -2.29
N ASN A 47 -2.36 27.31 -1.31
CA ASN A 47 -2.37 26.96 0.12
C ASN A 47 -3.67 26.29 0.58
N GLU A 48 -4.80 26.65 0.00
CA GLU A 48 -6.13 26.08 0.32
C GLU A 48 -6.30 24.61 -0.10
N PHE A 49 -5.55 24.15 -1.14
CA PHE A 49 -5.69 22.80 -1.72
C PHE A 49 -4.57 21.85 -1.29
N ILE A 50 -3.58 22.33 -0.52
CA ILE A 50 -2.32 21.63 -0.29
C ILE A 50 -2.52 20.24 0.36
N ILE A 51 -3.43 20.14 1.32
CA ILE A 51 -3.66 18.92 2.11
C ILE A 51 -4.32 17.85 1.24
N GLU A 52 -5.36 18.23 0.49
CA GLU A 52 -6.05 17.29 -0.41
C GLU A 52 -5.15 16.88 -1.59
N TYR A 53 -4.38 17.82 -2.13
CA TYR A 53 -3.39 17.53 -3.17
C TYR A 53 -2.31 16.56 -2.66
N PHE A 54 -1.82 16.78 -1.44
CA PHE A 54 -0.83 15.90 -0.81
C PHE A 54 -1.39 14.48 -0.60
N HIS A 55 -2.63 14.38 -0.11
CA HIS A 55 -3.32 13.09 0.03
C HIS A 55 -3.40 12.35 -1.32
N ARG A 56 -3.82 13.01 -2.38
CA ARG A 56 -3.91 12.41 -3.73
C ARG A 56 -2.54 11.98 -4.27
N SER A 57 -1.50 12.79 -4.04
CA SER A 57 -0.12 12.46 -4.47
C SER A 57 0.43 11.24 -3.74
N VAL A 58 0.22 11.15 -2.42
CA VAL A 58 0.60 9.98 -1.62
C VAL A 58 -0.22 8.77 -2.05
N ALA A 59 -1.51 8.93 -2.38
CA ALA A 59 -2.37 7.85 -2.87
C ALA A 59 -1.85 7.27 -4.20
N ALA A 60 -1.49 8.13 -5.16
CA ALA A 60 -0.92 7.70 -6.43
C ALA A 60 0.42 6.95 -6.23
N THR A 61 1.31 7.51 -5.41
CA THR A 61 2.59 6.86 -5.07
C THR A 61 2.38 5.50 -4.40
N THR A 62 1.46 5.42 -3.44
CA THR A 62 1.13 4.18 -2.73
C THR A 62 0.56 3.13 -3.69
N ALA A 63 -0.32 3.52 -4.60
CA ALA A 63 -0.86 2.61 -5.62
C ALA A 63 0.25 2.03 -6.52
N LEU A 64 1.20 2.85 -6.96
CA LEU A 64 2.37 2.40 -7.73
C LEU A 64 3.24 1.42 -6.93
N LEU A 65 3.45 1.68 -5.64
CA LEU A 65 4.19 0.78 -4.76
C LEU A 65 3.47 -0.56 -4.55
N VAL A 66 2.13 -0.56 -4.42
CA VAL A 66 1.32 -1.79 -4.32
C VAL A 66 1.45 -2.61 -5.61
N LEU A 67 1.30 -1.98 -6.78
CA LEU A 67 1.44 -2.64 -8.08
C LEU A 67 2.86 -3.19 -8.29
N ALA A 68 3.88 -2.42 -7.93
CA ALA A 68 5.27 -2.88 -7.97
C ALA A 68 5.48 -4.09 -7.05
N THR A 69 4.97 -4.04 -5.82
CA THR A 69 5.04 -5.15 -4.86
C THR A 69 4.38 -6.41 -5.44
N MET A 70 3.21 -6.28 -6.05
CA MET A 70 2.54 -7.40 -6.75
C MET A 70 3.43 -7.94 -7.87
N ALA A 71 3.94 -7.09 -8.76
CA ALA A 71 4.74 -7.51 -9.90
C ALA A 71 5.99 -8.29 -9.47
N PHE A 72 6.72 -7.80 -8.45
CA PHE A 72 7.89 -8.49 -7.91
C PHE A 72 7.52 -9.78 -7.16
N THR A 73 6.38 -9.80 -6.45
CA THR A 73 5.88 -11.01 -5.78
C THR A 73 5.53 -12.10 -6.79
N LEU A 74 4.85 -11.76 -7.89
CA LEU A 74 4.47 -12.72 -8.92
C LEU A 74 5.67 -13.29 -9.67
N LYS A 75 6.68 -12.46 -9.95
CA LYS A 75 7.95 -12.88 -10.58
C LYS A 75 8.83 -13.74 -9.65
N SER A 76 8.63 -13.67 -8.35
CA SER A 76 9.42 -14.42 -7.38
C SER A 76 9.07 -15.90 -7.42
N LYS A 77 10.07 -16.75 -7.70
CA LYS A 77 9.93 -18.23 -7.70
C LYS A 77 9.75 -18.79 -6.28
N ILE A 78 10.23 -18.09 -5.26
CA ILE A 78 10.20 -18.50 -3.86
C ILE A 78 8.96 -18.00 -3.10
N ALA A 79 8.17 -17.09 -3.69
CA ALA A 79 6.97 -16.55 -3.05
C ALA A 79 5.87 -17.63 -2.99
N PRO A 80 5.31 -17.94 -1.80
CA PRO A 80 4.25 -18.91 -1.65
C PRO A 80 2.93 -18.41 -2.29
N LYS A 81 2.04 -19.35 -2.62
CA LYS A 81 0.75 -19.05 -3.24
C LYS A 81 -0.06 -18.00 -2.44
N GLY A 82 -0.07 -18.12 -1.10
CA GLY A 82 -0.77 -17.16 -0.23
C GLY A 82 -0.26 -15.72 -0.37
N MET A 83 1.06 -15.53 -0.47
CA MET A 83 1.66 -14.22 -0.71
C MET A 83 1.26 -13.64 -2.07
N LYS A 84 1.28 -14.46 -3.12
CA LYS A 84 0.86 -14.05 -4.47
C LYS A 84 -0.62 -13.65 -4.50
N MET A 85 -1.48 -14.45 -3.87
CA MET A 85 -2.91 -14.16 -3.78
C MET A 85 -3.16 -12.85 -3.00
N ALA A 86 -2.53 -12.69 -1.84
CA ALA A 86 -2.64 -11.46 -1.05
C ALA A 86 -2.20 -10.22 -1.84
N SER A 87 -1.12 -10.30 -2.63
CA SER A 87 -0.65 -9.19 -3.46
C SER A 87 -1.61 -8.84 -4.62
N ILE A 88 -2.27 -9.84 -5.21
CA ILE A 88 -3.30 -9.64 -6.24
C ILE A 88 -4.53 -8.96 -5.64
N ILE A 89 -5.02 -9.46 -4.50
CA ILE A 89 -6.19 -8.86 -3.82
C ILE A 89 -5.87 -7.44 -3.39
N ALA A 90 -4.68 -7.19 -2.83
CA ALA A 90 -4.23 -5.84 -2.48
C ALA A 90 -4.24 -4.89 -3.69
N SER A 91 -3.77 -5.34 -4.84
CA SER A 91 -3.76 -4.52 -6.06
C SER A 91 -5.17 -4.23 -6.58
N GLY A 92 -6.07 -5.22 -6.56
CA GLY A 92 -7.48 -5.02 -6.88
C GLY A 92 -8.16 -4.02 -5.93
N ALA A 93 -7.90 -4.16 -4.62
CA ALA A 93 -8.40 -3.22 -3.62
C ALA A 93 -7.84 -1.80 -3.81
N ALA A 94 -6.57 -1.66 -4.19
CA ALA A 94 -5.96 -0.35 -4.47
C ALA A 94 -6.63 0.34 -5.68
N MET A 95 -6.94 -0.39 -6.74
CA MET A 95 -7.70 0.15 -7.88
C MET A 95 -9.12 0.56 -7.46
N GLY A 96 -9.80 -0.26 -6.65
CA GLY A 96 -11.10 0.07 -6.07
C GLY A 96 -11.05 1.33 -5.21
N GLN A 97 -9.97 1.53 -4.42
CA GLN A 97 -9.76 2.72 -3.60
C GLN A 97 -9.65 4.01 -4.43
N ILE A 98 -8.93 3.96 -5.56
CA ILE A 98 -8.82 5.12 -6.46
C ILE A 98 -10.20 5.48 -7.04
N THR A 99 -10.94 4.48 -7.51
CA THR A 99 -12.28 4.66 -8.07
C THR A 99 -13.25 5.20 -7.02
N LEU A 100 -13.31 4.57 -5.84
CA LEU A 100 -14.15 5.03 -4.74
C LEU A 100 -13.76 6.43 -4.26
N GLY A 101 -12.46 6.75 -4.20
CA GLY A 101 -11.99 8.08 -3.84
C GLY A 101 -12.51 9.16 -4.79
N ALA A 102 -12.53 8.88 -6.10
CA ALA A 102 -13.13 9.78 -7.09
C ALA A 102 -14.64 9.95 -6.87
N VAL A 103 -15.37 8.84 -6.63
CA VAL A 103 -16.82 8.86 -6.37
C VAL A 103 -17.14 9.63 -5.08
N VAL A 104 -16.36 9.43 -4.01
CA VAL A 104 -16.52 10.16 -2.72
C VAL A 104 -16.47 11.68 -2.93
N ILE A 105 -15.59 12.17 -3.82
CA ILE A 105 -15.49 13.60 -4.12
C ILE A 105 -16.69 14.07 -4.95
N ILE A 106 -17.07 13.32 -5.99
CA ILE A 106 -18.24 13.63 -6.85
C ILE A 106 -19.51 13.71 -6.01
N GLU A 107 -19.71 12.77 -5.09
CA GLU A 107 -20.86 12.69 -4.19
C GLU A 107 -20.68 13.52 -2.89
N ARG A 108 -19.77 14.49 -2.92
CA ARG A 108 -19.55 15.48 -1.84
C ARG A 108 -19.39 14.86 -0.45
N LEU A 109 -18.54 13.84 -0.31
CA LEU A 109 -18.22 13.15 0.95
C LEU A 109 -19.44 12.48 1.58
N HIS A 110 -20.32 11.88 0.79
CA HIS A 110 -21.46 11.14 1.32
C HIS A 110 -21.00 10.08 2.33
N ALA A 111 -21.55 10.08 3.55
CA ALA A 111 -21.06 9.31 4.68
C ALA A 111 -20.92 7.80 4.42
N VAL A 112 -21.88 7.20 3.68
CA VAL A 112 -21.83 5.77 3.33
C VAL A 112 -20.63 5.48 2.41
N LEU A 113 -20.37 6.34 1.41
CA LEU A 113 -19.25 6.16 0.48
C LEU A 113 -17.90 6.32 1.19
N VAL A 114 -17.78 7.28 2.10
CA VAL A 114 -16.59 7.45 2.94
C VAL A 114 -16.37 6.21 3.78
N THR A 115 -17.41 5.65 4.39
CA THR A 115 -17.32 4.43 5.22
C THR A 115 -16.87 3.22 4.39
N VAL A 116 -17.44 3.03 3.19
CA VAL A 116 -17.04 1.94 2.28
C VAL A 116 -15.59 2.11 1.82
N HIS A 117 -15.18 3.35 1.50
CA HIS A 117 -13.81 3.66 1.16
C HIS A 117 -12.84 3.32 2.30
N LEU A 118 -13.15 3.70 3.53
CA LEU A 118 -12.34 3.32 4.71
C LEU A 118 -12.30 1.80 4.91
N GLY A 119 -13.44 1.11 4.78
CA GLY A 119 -13.52 -0.35 4.89
C GLY A 119 -12.64 -1.07 3.86
N LEU A 120 -12.70 -0.64 2.60
CA LEU A 120 -11.84 -1.19 1.55
C LEU A 120 -10.35 -0.88 1.82
N GLY A 121 -10.04 0.28 2.42
CA GLY A 121 -8.70 0.63 2.88
C GLY A 121 -8.16 -0.33 3.93
N LEU A 122 -9.00 -0.75 4.87
CA LEU A 122 -8.64 -1.76 5.87
C LEU A 122 -8.35 -3.13 5.22
N VAL A 123 -9.14 -3.54 4.22
CA VAL A 123 -8.88 -4.77 3.47
C VAL A 123 -7.52 -4.69 2.75
N LEU A 124 -7.25 -3.58 2.07
CA LEU A 124 -5.98 -3.34 1.41
C LEU A 124 -4.81 -3.41 2.42
N PHE A 125 -4.95 -2.78 3.57
CA PHE A 125 -3.95 -2.79 4.63
C PHE A 125 -3.70 -4.22 5.16
N ALA A 126 -4.76 -4.98 5.44
CA ALA A 126 -4.66 -6.36 5.90
C ALA A 126 -3.93 -7.26 4.88
N MET A 127 -4.25 -7.11 3.58
CA MET A 127 -3.57 -7.87 2.52
C MET A 127 -2.08 -7.49 2.41
N MET A 128 -1.74 -6.21 2.51
CA MET A 128 -0.35 -5.76 2.51
C MET A 128 0.41 -6.22 3.75
N LEU A 129 -0.23 -6.26 4.92
CA LEU A 129 0.35 -6.81 6.15
C LEU A 129 0.68 -8.30 5.99
N LEU A 130 -0.19 -9.08 5.34
CA LEU A 130 0.08 -10.49 5.00
C LEU A 130 1.29 -10.60 4.05
N VAL A 131 1.38 -9.78 3.01
CA VAL A 131 2.54 -9.77 2.09
C VAL A 131 3.83 -9.48 2.84
N VAL A 132 3.83 -8.51 3.75
CA VAL A 132 5.00 -8.20 4.60
C VAL A 132 5.35 -9.40 5.49
N SER A 133 4.38 -10.00 6.16
CA SER A 133 4.58 -11.16 7.04
C SER A 133 5.23 -12.33 6.30
N TYR A 134 4.73 -12.65 5.10
CA TYR A 134 5.36 -13.67 4.24
C TYR A 134 6.79 -13.29 3.82
N SER A 135 7.04 -12.03 3.48
CA SER A 135 8.38 -11.56 3.09
C SER A 135 9.40 -11.71 4.20
N TYR A 136 8.99 -11.47 5.44
CA TYR A 136 9.84 -11.65 6.62
C TYR A 136 10.08 -13.12 6.93
N GLY A 137 9.06 -13.96 6.84
CA GLY A 137 9.17 -15.42 6.99
C GLY A 137 10.17 -16.04 6.01
N LEU A 138 10.09 -15.69 4.73
CA LEU A 138 11.03 -16.12 3.70
C LEU A 138 12.47 -15.71 4.00
N SER A 139 12.67 -14.48 4.47
CA SER A 139 14.00 -13.97 4.83
C SER A 139 14.59 -14.70 6.04
N SER A 140 13.77 -15.03 7.03
CA SER A 140 14.17 -15.77 8.23
C SER A 140 14.58 -17.22 7.91
N ASN A 141 13.78 -17.92 7.08
CA ASN A 141 14.07 -19.29 6.68
C ASN A 141 15.39 -19.39 5.91
N LYS A 142 15.63 -18.46 4.97
CA LYS A 142 16.90 -18.41 4.22
C LYS A 142 18.11 -18.23 5.11
N LYS A 143 18.02 -17.37 6.15
CA LYS A 143 19.10 -17.20 7.11
C LYS A 143 19.36 -18.47 7.96
N ARG A 144 18.28 -19.16 8.31
CA ARG A 144 18.35 -20.39 9.10
C ARG A 144 19.01 -21.53 8.32
N GLU A 145 18.68 -21.66 7.02
CA GLU A 145 19.30 -22.65 6.14
C GLU A 145 20.79 -22.37 5.93
N ALA A 146 21.17 -21.11 5.65
CA ALA A 146 22.56 -20.71 5.49
C ALA A 146 23.39 -20.99 6.77
N ARG A 147 22.81 -20.78 7.95
CA ARG A 147 23.48 -21.09 9.22
C ARG A 147 23.66 -22.60 9.43
N LYS A 148 22.67 -23.41 9.05
CA LYS A 148 22.77 -24.87 9.16
C LYS A 148 23.87 -25.42 8.26
N SER A 149 23.96 -24.95 7.01
CA SER A 149 24.99 -25.39 6.06
C SER A 149 26.40 -25.03 6.55
N SER A 150 26.60 -23.84 7.12
CA SER A 150 27.91 -23.43 7.66
C SER A 150 28.34 -24.27 8.88
N LEU A 151 27.40 -24.67 9.74
CA LEU A 151 27.67 -25.52 10.89
C LEU A 151 28.03 -26.95 10.45
N GLN A 152 27.37 -27.47 9.43
CA GLN A 152 27.62 -28.80 8.89
C GLN A 152 29.01 -28.88 8.22
N GLU A 153 29.41 -27.81 7.50
CA GLU A 153 30.73 -27.73 6.88
C GLU A 153 31.86 -27.63 7.94
N SER A 154 31.64 -26.96 9.05
CA SER A 154 32.61 -26.89 10.16
C SER A 154 32.78 -28.25 10.87
N SER A 155 31.69 -29.01 11.02
CA SER A 155 31.70 -30.33 11.66
C SER A 155 32.38 -31.42 10.81
N THR A 156 32.40 -31.28 9.47
CA THR A 156 33.08 -32.23 8.58
C THR A 156 34.58 -31.94 8.38
N LYS A 157 35.06 -30.77 8.83
CA LYS A 157 36.49 -30.40 8.79
C LYS A 157 37.23 -30.66 10.08
N SER A 158 36.54 -31.07 11.15
CA SER A 158 37.07 -31.49 12.43
C SER A 158 37.19 -33.01 12.50
#